data_38c502756cc3654a24cbd4536709f1d7
#
_entry.id   38c502756cc3654a24cbd4536709f1d7
#
_cell.length_a   1.000
_cell.length_b   1.000
_cell.length_c   1.000
_cell.angle_alpha   90.00
_cell.angle_beta   90.00
_cell.angle_gamma   90.00
#
_symmetry.space_group_name_H-M   'P 1'
#
loop_
_entity.id
_entity.type
_entity.pdbx_description
1 polymer ?
#
loop_
_entity_poly.entity_id
_entity_poly.type
_entity_poly.pdbx_seq_one_letter_code
_entity_poly.pdbx_strand_id
1 'polypeptide(L)'
;KCKINANIGNSAVTSNVDEELKKLHNAVHLGADTAMDLSTGGDLDLIRTALIQASPVPIGTVPIYQALQEVGGKPEELSIEVMLDVIERQAKQGVDYMTIHAGVLRENVPLVRNRITGIVSRGGAILARWCVAHNKQNFLYERFNEICEIFKKYDV
;
A
#
# COMPACT_ATOMS: atom_id res chain seq x y z
N LYS A 1 -5.27 16.93 18.47
CA LYS A 1 -5.02 15.63 19.11
C LYS A 1 -4.31 14.75 18.09
N CYS A 2 -3.19 14.13 18.47
CA CYS A 2 -2.48 13.18 17.60
C CYS A 2 -3.30 11.88 17.48
N LYS A 3 -3.38 11.33 16.26
CA LYS A 3 -3.98 10.04 15.98
C LYS A 3 -2.90 8.98 15.84
N ILE A 4 -3.16 7.77 16.34
CA ILE A 4 -2.23 6.65 16.31
C ILE A 4 -2.67 5.66 15.25
N ASN A 5 -1.82 5.44 14.26
CA ASN A 5 -1.99 4.39 13.26
C ASN A 5 -1.14 3.18 13.63
N ALA A 6 -1.75 2.00 13.74
CA ALA A 6 -1.06 0.74 13.96
C ALA A 6 -0.80 0.03 12.63
N ASN A 7 0.43 -0.39 12.39
CA ASN A 7 0.77 -1.19 11.22
C ASN A 7 0.69 -2.68 11.58
N ILE A 8 -0.06 -3.43 10.80
CA ILE A 8 -0.18 -4.89 10.85
C ILE A 8 0.10 -5.45 9.45
N GLY A 9 0.22 -6.75 9.32
CA GLY A 9 0.37 -7.35 7.99
C GLY A 9 0.98 -8.73 8.01
N ASN A 10 0.50 -9.54 7.10
CA ASN A 10 0.99 -10.87 6.78
C ASN A 10 2.16 -10.80 5.80
N SER A 11 3.14 -11.68 5.95
CA SER A 11 4.20 -11.90 4.95
C SER A 11 4.04 -13.27 4.29
N ALA A 12 4.78 -13.52 3.21
CA ALA A 12 4.78 -14.82 2.54
C ALA A 12 5.32 -15.97 3.43
N VAL A 13 5.94 -15.66 4.56
CA VAL A 13 6.65 -16.62 5.41
C VAL A 13 5.93 -16.85 6.73
N THR A 14 5.22 -15.83 7.24
CA THR A 14 4.63 -15.85 8.60
C THR A 14 3.28 -15.18 8.62
N SER A 15 2.44 -15.65 9.56
CA SER A 15 1.11 -15.17 9.85
C SER A 15 0.01 -15.77 8.95
N ASN A 16 -1.21 -15.63 9.40
CA ASN A 16 -2.45 -16.04 8.73
C ASN A 16 -3.57 -15.09 9.14
N VAL A 17 -4.77 -15.27 8.62
CA VAL A 17 -5.93 -14.40 8.92
C VAL A 17 -6.21 -14.29 10.41
N ASP A 18 -6.17 -15.40 11.16
CA ASP A 18 -6.47 -15.38 12.61
C ASP A 18 -5.43 -14.59 13.40
N GLU A 19 -4.17 -14.68 13.00
CA GLU A 19 -3.09 -13.92 13.65
C GLU A 19 -3.20 -12.42 13.32
N GLU A 20 -3.56 -12.07 12.07
CA GLU A 20 -3.80 -10.67 11.70
C GLU A 20 -4.99 -10.08 12.47
N LEU A 21 -6.06 -10.84 12.65
CA LEU A 21 -7.20 -10.42 13.47
C LEU A 21 -6.80 -10.22 14.96
N LYS A 22 -5.95 -11.08 15.51
CA LYS A 22 -5.40 -10.88 16.86
C LYS A 22 -4.55 -9.62 16.96
N LYS A 23 -3.70 -9.35 15.96
CA LYS A 23 -2.91 -8.11 15.91
C LYS A 23 -3.80 -6.89 15.86
N LEU A 24 -4.85 -6.90 15.02
CA LEU A 24 -5.83 -5.82 14.94
C LEU A 24 -6.51 -5.58 16.29
N HIS A 25 -7.06 -6.61 16.92
CA HIS A 25 -7.70 -6.49 18.23
C HIS A 25 -6.75 -5.93 19.28
N ASN A 26 -5.51 -6.41 19.34
CA ASN A 26 -4.51 -5.89 20.26
C ASN A 26 -4.17 -4.42 20.00
N ALA A 27 -4.01 -4.03 18.73
CA ALA A 27 -3.75 -2.65 18.37
C ALA A 27 -4.88 -1.71 18.82
N VAL A 28 -6.12 -2.08 18.57
CA VAL A 28 -7.33 -1.34 19.00
C VAL A 28 -7.42 -1.27 20.52
N HIS A 29 -7.20 -2.40 21.22
CA HIS A 29 -7.21 -2.46 22.68
C HIS A 29 -6.15 -1.53 23.31
N LEU A 30 -4.99 -1.39 22.66
CA LEU A 30 -3.90 -0.51 23.08
C LEU A 30 -4.10 0.95 22.65
N GLY A 31 -5.18 1.29 21.99
CA GLY A 31 -5.58 2.66 21.68
C GLY A 31 -5.23 3.15 20.28
N ALA A 32 -5.07 2.26 19.30
CA ALA A 32 -4.93 2.67 17.91
C ALA A 32 -6.24 3.35 17.43
N ASP A 33 -6.09 4.50 16.76
CA ASP A 33 -7.19 5.24 16.13
C ASP A 33 -7.49 4.70 14.71
N THR A 34 -6.50 4.11 14.05
CA THR A 34 -6.58 3.47 12.72
C THR A 34 -5.62 2.29 12.65
N ALA A 35 -5.85 1.37 11.72
CA ALA A 35 -4.89 0.32 11.41
C ALA A 35 -4.57 0.29 9.91
N MET A 36 -3.33 -0.04 9.57
CA MET A 36 -2.89 -0.16 8.18
C MET A 36 -2.45 -1.60 7.90
N ASP A 37 -3.11 -2.22 6.92
CA ASP A 37 -2.73 -3.53 6.40
C ASP A 37 -1.54 -3.40 5.44
N LEU A 38 -0.39 -3.89 5.87
CA LEU A 38 0.85 -3.95 5.10
C LEU A 38 1.14 -5.36 4.58
N SER A 39 0.13 -6.20 4.44
CA SER A 39 0.26 -7.57 3.96
C SER A 39 0.93 -7.64 2.59
N THR A 40 1.84 -8.62 2.43
CA THR A 40 2.65 -8.80 1.22
C THR A 40 2.69 -10.23 0.72
N GLY A 41 1.92 -11.14 1.32
CA GLY A 41 1.88 -12.54 0.92
C GLY A 41 0.55 -13.21 1.25
N GLY A 42 0.31 -14.36 0.67
CA GLY A 42 -0.95 -15.09 0.78
C GLY A 42 -2.08 -14.47 -0.03
N ASP A 43 -3.30 -14.79 0.34
CA ASP A 43 -4.51 -14.22 -0.27
C ASP A 43 -4.81 -12.86 0.38
N LEU A 44 -4.32 -11.79 -0.26
CA LEU A 44 -4.44 -10.43 0.26
C LEU A 44 -5.89 -9.94 0.30
N ASP A 45 -6.73 -10.39 -0.63
CA ASP A 45 -8.13 -9.98 -0.68
C ASP A 45 -8.93 -10.60 0.47
N LEU A 46 -8.66 -11.87 0.78
CA LEU A 46 -9.27 -12.56 1.92
C LEU A 46 -8.85 -11.93 3.26
N ILE A 47 -7.56 -11.68 3.44
CA ILE A 47 -7.02 -11.05 4.66
C ILE A 47 -7.65 -9.68 4.87
N ARG A 48 -7.65 -8.83 3.85
CA ARG A 48 -8.23 -7.49 3.90
C ARG A 48 -9.71 -7.52 4.22
N THR A 49 -10.47 -8.39 3.56
CA THR A 49 -11.90 -8.55 3.83
C THR A 49 -12.16 -8.90 5.30
N ALA A 50 -11.39 -9.84 5.86
CA ALA A 50 -11.51 -10.22 7.26
C ALA A 50 -11.17 -9.05 8.20
N LEU A 51 -10.11 -8.29 7.91
CA LEU A 51 -9.70 -7.13 8.70
C LEU A 51 -10.77 -6.02 8.67
N ILE A 52 -11.31 -5.68 7.50
CA ILE A 52 -12.36 -4.65 7.36
C ILE A 52 -13.61 -5.06 8.13
N GLN A 53 -14.05 -6.31 8.00
CA GLN A 53 -15.25 -6.80 8.70
C GLN A 53 -15.12 -6.83 10.22
N ALA A 54 -13.91 -7.06 10.73
CA ALA A 54 -13.65 -7.18 12.17
C ALA A 54 -13.23 -5.85 12.83
N SER A 55 -12.88 -4.85 12.05
CA SER A 55 -12.29 -3.61 12.58
C SER A 55 -13.34 -2.62 13.06
N PRO A 56 -13.25 -2.11 14.30
CA PRO A 56 -14.03 -0.97 14.76
C PRO A 56 -13.36 0.39 14.46
N VAL A 57 -12.22 0.38 13.77
CA VAL A 57 -11.46 1.58 13.40
C VAL A 57 -11.15 1.56 11.90
N PRO A 58 -10.89 2.72 11.27
CA PRO A 58 -10.57 2.77 9.84
C PRO A 58 -9.37 1.88 9.47
N ILE A 59 -9.49 1.18 8.33
CA ILE A 59 -8.45 0.33 7.75
C ILE A 59 -7.84 0.99 6.52
N GLY A 60 -6.52 1.18 6.57
CA GLY A 60 -5.75 1.66 5.44
C GLY A 60 -4.96 0.55 4.75
N THR A 61 -4.54 0.81 3.51
CA THR A 61 -3.73 -0.12 2.71
C THR A 61 -2.60 0.57 1.95
N VAL A 62 -1.71 -0.26 1.38
CA VAL A 62 -0.62 0.17 0.51
C VAL A 62 -0.73 -0.59 -0.82
N PRO A 63 -1.53 -0.10 -1.80
CA PRO A 63 -1.89 -0.86 -3.00
C PRO A 63 -0.72 -1.39 -3.82
N ILE A 64 0.42 -0.69 -3.83
CA ILE A 64 1.61 -1.12 -4.59
C ILE A 64 2.15 -2.50 -4.16
N TYR A 65 1.85 -2.97 -2.93
CA TYR A 65 2.31 -4.29 -2.49
C TYR A 65 1.54 -5.41 -3.18
N GLN A 66 0.22 -5.26 -3.33
CA GLN A 66 -0.59 -6.20 -4.10
C GLN A 66 -0.28 -6.11 -5.59
N ALA A 67 -0.17 -4.91 -6.14
CA ALA A 67 0.21 -4.73 -7.55
C ALA A 67 1.56 -5.40 -7.86
N LEU A 68 2.54 -5.29 -6.97
CA LEU A 68 3.82 -5.96 -7.13
C LEU A 68 3.68 -7.49 -7.10
N GLN A 69 2.82 -8.04 -6.24
CA GLN A 69 2.55 -9.48 -6.19
C GLN A 69 1.95 -9.96 -7.52
N GLU A 70 1.02 -9.22 -8.10
CA GLU A 70 0.34 -9.57 -9.37
C GLU A 70 1.29 -9.59 -10.58
N VAL A 71 2.34 -8.77 -10.55
CA VAL A 71 3.40 -8.80 -11.57
C VAL A 71 4.58 -9.71 -11.19
N GLY A 72 4.34 -10.70 -10.33
CA GLY A 72 5.35 -11.69 -9.95
C GLY A 72 6.56 -11.14 -9.19
N GLY A 73 6.38 -10.03 -8.47
CA GLY A 73 7.42 -9.42 -7.65
C GLY A 73 8.46 -8.60 -8.45
N LYS A 74 8.18 -8.27 -9.70
CA LYS A 74 9.09 -7.53 -10.58
C LYS A 74 8.66 -6.07 -10.68
N PRO A 75 9.33 -5.12 -10.01
CA PRO A 75 8.96 -3.71 -10.07
C PRO A 75 8.89 -3.15 -11.48
N GLU A 76 9.73 -3.61 -12.40
CA GLU A 76 9.80 -3.15 -13.77
C GLU A 76 8.54 -3.52 -14.60
N GLU A 77 7.81 -4.55 -14.19
CA GLU A 77 6.57 -4.99 -14.85
C GLU A 77 5.33 -4.22 -14.38
N LEU A 78 5.48 -3.34 -13.37
CA LEU A 78 4.37 -2.51 -12.91
C LEU A 78 3.90 -1.54 -14.00
N SER A 79 2.59 -1.36 -14.08
CA SER A 79 1.97 -0.35 -14.94
C SER A 79 0.87 0.41 -14.20
N ILE A 80 0.44 1.52 -14.79
CA ILE A 80 -0.66 2.30 -14.22
C ILE A 80 -1.98 1.51 -14.25
N GLU A 81 -2.20 0.70 -15.27
CA GLU A 81 -3.41 -0.11 -15.42
C GLU A 81 -3.53 -1.12 -14.29
N VAL A 82 -2.45 -1.86 -13.97
CA VAL A 82 -2.39 -2.79 -12.82
C VAL A 82 -2.65 -2.03 -11.53
N MET A 83 -2.05 -0.85 -11.36
CA MET A 83 -2.24 -0.06 -10.14
C MET A 83 -3.67 0.45 -9.99
N LEU A 84 -4.30 0.95 -11.06
CA LEU A 84 -5.68 1.44 -11.00
C LEU A 84 -6.66 0.30 -10.71
N ASP A 85 -6.46 -0.88 -11.30
CA ASP A 85 -7.27 -2.06 -11.01
C ASP A 85 -7.17 -2.48 -9.54
N VAL A 86 -5.96 -2.57 -9.00
CA VAL A 86 -5.74 -2.90 -7.58
C VAL A 86 -6.37 -1.85 -6.67
N ILE A 87 -6.19 -0.55 -6.95
CA ILE A 87 -6.76 0.55 -6.17
C ILE A 87 -8.29 0.46 -6.19
N GLU A 88 -8.90 0.27 -7.37
CA GLU A 88 -10.35 0.19 -7.47
C GLU A 88 -10.92 -1.06 -6.77
N ARG A 89 -10.24 -2.21 -6.85
CA ARG A 89 -10.66 -3.44 -6.12
C ARG A 89 -10.59 -3.23 -4.61
N GLN A 90 -9.53 -2.64 -4.09
CA GLN A 90 -9.40 -2.34 -2.67
C GLN A 90 -10.44 -1.31 -2.19
N ALA A 91 -10.72 -0.29 -3.00
CA ALA A 91 -11.78 0.67 -2.72
C ALA A 91 -13.18 0.01 -2.67
N LYS A 92 -13.47 -0.89 -3.62
CA LYS A 92 -14.71 -1.70 -3.62
C LYS A 92 -14.86 -2.60 -2.40
N GLN A 93 -13.75 -3.08 -1.82
CA GLN A 93 -13.77 -3.86 -0.59
C GLN A 93 -14.10 -3.02 0.66
N GLY A 94 -14.05 -1.69 0.56
CA GLY A 94 -14.35 -0.79 1.68
C GLY A 94 -13.13 -0.36 2.48
N VAL A 95 -11.97 -0.25 1.85
CA VAL A 95 -10.78 0.36 2.46
C VAL A 95 -11.03 1.85 2.70
N ASP A 96 -10.73 2.34 3.90
CA ASP A 96 -11.03 3.71 4.30
C ASP A 96 -10.00 4.74 3.81
N TYR A 97 -8.73 4.32 3.65
CA TYR A 97 -7.67 5.20 3.14
C TYR A 97 -6.53 4.39 2.53
N MET A 98 -5.74 5.02 1.64
CA MET A 98 -4.63 4.34 0.95
C MET A 98 -3.37 5.20 0.94
N THR A 99 -2.22 4.54 1.08
CA THR A 99 -0.91 5.17 0.87
C THR A 99 -0.50 5.02 -0.59
N ILE A 100 -0.46 6.15 -1.31
CA ILE A 100 -0.05 6.22 -2.71
C ILE A 100 1.32 6.90 -2.82
N HIS A 101 2.30 6.20 -3.39
CA HIS A 101 3.68 6.67 -3.51
C HIS A 101 3.90 7.59 -4.73
N ALA A 102 2.96 8.49 -5.00
CA ALA A 102 3.01 9.39 -6.16
C ALA A 102 4.15 10.43 -6.07
N GLY A 103 4.58 10.79 -4.86
CA GLY A 103 5.61 11.80 -4.64
C GLY A 103 7.06 11.35 -4.89
N VAL A 104 7.28 10.09 -5.34
CA VAL A 104 8.61 9.61 -5.72
C VAL A 104 8.91 10.08 -7.15
N LEU A 105 9.53 11.25 -7.29
CA LEU A 105 9.84 11.83 -8.59
C LEU A 105 11.21 11.35 -9.10
N ARG A 106 11.28 11.10 -10.41
CA ARG A 106 12.49 10.59 -11.06
C ARG A 106 13.71 11.48 -10.80
N GLU A 107 13.54 12.80 -10.89
CA GLU A 107 14.62 13.78 -10.68
C GLU A 107 15.15 13.78 -9.23
N ASN A 108 14.38 13.29 -8.26
CA ASN A 108 14.79 13.21 -6.87
C ASN A 108 15.54 11.91 -6.53
N VAL A 109 15.46 10.88 -7.38
CA VAL A 109 16.13 9.59 -7.14
C VAL A 109 17.65 9.72 -6.96
N PRO A 110 18.40 10.56 -7.75
CA PRO A 110 19.82 10.73 -7.53
C PRO A 110 20.20 11.32 -6.17
N LEU A 111 19.31 12.11 -5.55
CA LEU A 111 19.57 12.78 -4.27
C LEU A 111 19.74 11.82 -3.09
N VAL A 112 19.19 10.60 -3.20
CA VAL A 112 19.26 9.60 -2.13
C VAL A 112 20.52 8.75 -2.15
N ARG A 113 21.37 8.85 -3.19
CA ARG A 113 22.57 8.02 -3.36
C ARG A 113 23.56 8.12 -2.20
N ASN A 114 23.64 9.29 -1.59
CA ASN A 114 24.59 9.56 -0.49
C ASN A 114 23.96 9.34 0.90
N ARG A 115 22.71 8.87 0.97
CA ARG A 115 22.08 8.54 2.26
C ARG A 115 22.51 7.15 2.71
N ILE A 116 22.82 6.98 4.01
CA ILE A 116 23.22 5.69 4.59
C ILE A 116 22.20 4.59 4.32
N THR A 117 20.90 4.91 4.48
CA THR A 117 19.81 3.95 4.31
C THR A 117 19.12 4.02 2.94
N GLY A 118 19.57 4.90 2.04
CA GLY A 118 18.92 5.11 0.74
C GLY A 118 17.45 5.52 0.88
N ILE A 119 16.54 4.80 0.20
CA ILE A 119 15.09 4.95 0.31
C ILE A 119 14.56 3.90 1.28
N VAL A 120 14.15 4.32 2.49
CA VAL A 120 13.65 3.42 3.53
C VAL A 120 12.25 2.88 3.19
N SER A 121 11.39 3.70 2.58
CA SER A 121 10.07 3.28 2.15
C SER A 121 10.16 2.16 1.10
N ARG A 122 9.55 0.99 1.40
CA ARG A 122 9.51 -0.13 0.46
C ARG A 122 8.83 0.25 -0.86
N GLY A 123 7.64 0.85 -0.80
CA GLY A 123 6.93 1.30 -2.00
C GLY A 123 7.67 2.40 -2.75
N GLY A 124 8.33 3.31 -2.01
CA GLY A 124 9.20 4.33 -2.59
C GLY A 124 10.39 3.74 -3.33
N ALA A 125 11.03 2.71 -2.79
CA ALA A 125 12.15 2.01 -3.44
C ALA A 125 11.70 1.25 -4.70
N ILE A 126 10.52 0.62 -4.68
CA ILE A 126 9.91 -0.05 -5.83
C ILE A 126 9.73 0.93 -6.99
N LEU A 127 9.12 2.09 -6.74
CA LEU A 127 8.88 3.10 -7.78
C LEU A 127 10.16 3.79 -8.24
N ALA A 128 11.10 4.06 -7.36
CA ALA A 128 12.40 4.59 -7.76
C ALA A 128 13.12 3.63 -8.72
N ARG A 129 13.08 2.32 -8.45
CA ARG A 129 13.61 1.28 -9.33
C ARG A 129 12.89 1.29 -10.68
N TRP A 130 11.56 1.38 -10.69
CA TRP A 130 10.77 1.48 -11.91
C TRP A 130 11.18 2.72 -12.74
N CYS A 131 11.26 3.90 -12.11
CA CYS A 131 11.66 5.15 -12.78
C CYS A 131 13.06 5.05 -13.42
N VAL A 132 14.00 4.41 -12.74
CA VAL A 132 15.36 4.20 -13.26
C VAL A 132 15.35 3.21 -14.42
N ALA A 133 14.67 2.06 -14.28
CA ALA A 133 14.64 1.03 -15.31
C ALA A 133 14.01 1.51 -16.62
N HIS A 134 12.94 2.29 -16.53
CA HIS A 134 12.23 2.82 -17.71
C HIS A 134 12.74 4.19 -18.19
N ASN A 135 13.58 4.84 -17.40
CA ASN A 135 13.99 6.23 -17.64
C ASN A 135 12.78 7.19 -17.80
N LYS A 136 11.71 6.95 -17.06
CA LYS A 136 10.45 7.69 -17.11
C LYS A 136 10.07 8.25 -15.75
N GLN A 137 9.18 9.24 -15.73
CA GLN A 137 8.57 9.75 -14.50
C GLN A 137 7.67 8.67 -13.87
N ASN A 138 7.49 8.77 -12.56
CA ASN A 138 6.58 7.93 -11.82
C ASN A 138 5.15 8.02 -12.40
N PHE A 139 4.64 6.90 -12.89
CA PHE A 139 3.31 6.84 -13.50
C PHE A 139 2.18 7.21 -12.51
N LEU A 140 2.36 6.96 -11.20
CA LEU A 140 1.39 7.38 -10.19
C LEU A 140 1.33 8.90 -10.03
N TYR A 141 2.45 9.59 -10.26
CA TYR A 141 2.47 11.06 -10.28
C TYR A 141 1.77 11.60 -11.53
N GLU A 142 2.12 11.06 -12.71
CA GLU A 142 1.56 11.52 -13.99
C GLU A 142 0.05 11.28 -14.10
N ARG A 143 -0.44 10.20 -13.54
CA ARG A 143 -1.85 9.77 -13.63
C ARG A 143 -2.61 9.88 -12.31
N PHE A 144 -2.16 10.76 -11.39
CA PHE A 144 -2.73 10.88 -10.04
C PHE A 144 -4.21 11.28 -10.04
N ASN A 145 -4.64 12.08 -11.03
CA ASN A 145 -6.05 12.46 -11.15
C ASN A 145 -7.00 11.26 -11.32
N GLU A 146 -6.57 10.21 -12.03
CA GLU A 146 -7.40 9.01 -12.20
C GLU A 146 -7.55 8.25 -10.88
N ILE A 147 -6.52 8.25 -10.05
CA ILE A 147 -6.59 7.69 -8.69
C ILE A 147 -7.58 8.51 -7.85
N CYS A 148 -7.54 9.83 -7.95
CA CYS A 148 -8.48 10.71 -7.24
C CYS A 148 -9.94 10.48 -7.66
N GLU A 149 -10.20 10.19 -8.94
CA GLU A 149 -11.55 9.87 -9.40
C GLU A 149 -12.06 8.53 -8.81
N ILE A 150 -11.20 7.53 -8.65
CA ILE A 150 -11.54 6.29 -7.95
C ILE A 150 -11.85 6.60 -6.48
N PHE A 151 -11.00 7.36 -5.81
CA PHE A 151 -11.20 7.72 -4.40
C PHE A 151 -12.50 8.47 -4.18
N LYS A 152 -12.79 9.46 -5.04
CA LYS A 152 -14.06 10.19 -5.00
C LYS A 152 -15.28 9.29 -5.21
N LYS A 153 -15.17 8.30 -6.10
CA LYS A 153 -16.27 7.35 -6.40
C LYS A 153 -16.60 6.44 -5.23
N TYR A 154 -15.60 6.04 -4.44
CA TYR A 154 -15.74 5.05 -3.37
C TYR A 154 -15.58 5.64 -1.96
N ASP A 155 -15.38 6.95 -1.84
CA ASP A 155 -15.19 7.67 -0.56
C ASP A 155 -13.97 7.17 0.23
N VAL A 156 -12.81 7.09 -0.46
CA VAL A 156 -11.51 6.66 0.10
C VAL A 156 -10.66 7.89 0.42
#